data_32ccab0b41aa417fb7e63b7092388c51
#
_entry.id   32ccab0b41aa417fb7e63b7092388c51
#
_cell.length_a   1.000
_cell.length_b   1.000
_cell.length_c   1.000
_cell.angle_alpha   90.00
_cell.angle_beta   90.00
_cell.angle_gamma   90.00
#
_symmetry.space_group_name_H-M   'P 1'
#
loop_
_entity.id
_entity.type
_entity.pdbx_description
1 polymer ?
#
loop_
_entity_poly.entity_id
_entity_poly.type
_entity_poly.pdbx_seq_one_letter_code
_entity_poly.pdbx_strand_id
1 'polypeptide(L)'
;MNINTRILGAMMTLCMSVAAMSQAEGATVQFRGQSNKVIEVEAPKNTGLDRIYVAYDASELTQMRLEGASNDLAVSRYSTLGGGYAEPVQFHWDGNTAIIDRPEGEMGYIFTENGRNTCIWLVNYAIQPFSVSSVELADTQDCTSTNLAVSGNGQAIHYFTIDGRRATLSREIEVSYDTWTWDDTATEYVTEHVAKNLEFLTNPVTLTTPLYCSTTVTVRGDRFLEEWGMAQTAESSTLYPNGISARTTAVQTNIPEESEDSDPSNVVNGSTAEGGLGGSAPAVIMFTAYVTEAVIHDEWQMSADPEFQTIDYRWNEREVEYTFEDEGTYYVRYIGSNADGSCEVYGDTYTVSIGASELRIPNAFTPNGDGVNDVWKVAYRSLLDFKCTIFDRYGNRIYHFSDPNQGWDGKYKGKTVGPGVYYYVIEAKGSDGKKYKKGGDINIVGYKNRNATTTPAN
;
A
#
# COMPACT_ATOMS: atom_id res chain seq x y z
N MET A 1 18.68 -24.77 -29.05
CA MET A 1 18.65 -24.29 -30.45
C MET A 1 17.76 -23.05 -30.48
N ASN A 2 18.37 -21.92 -30.75
CA ASN A 2 17.83 -20.56 -30.75
C ASN A 2 16.56 -20.39 -31.58
N ILE A 3 15.71 -19.43 -31.18
CA ILE A 3 15.46 -18.22 -32.02
C ILE A 3 14.71 -17.18 -31.19
N ASN A 4 15.38 -16.04 -30.97
CA ASN A 4 14.82 -14.75 -30.58
C ASN A 4 13.98 -14.18 -31.73
N THR A 5 12.80 -13.64 -31.45
CA THR A 5 12.14 -12.72 -32.38
C THR A 5 11.67 -11.48 -31.62
N ARG A 6 12.45 -10.40 -31.74
CA ARG A 6 12.05 -9.04 -31.39
C ARG A 6 11.05 -8.55 -32.43
N ILE A 7 9.85 -8.16 -32.01
CA ILE A 7 8.92 -7.40 -32.84
C ILE A 7 9.03 -5.94 -32.42
N LEU A 8 9.64 -5.16 -33.30
CA LEU A 8 9.64 -3.70 -33.28
C LEU A 8 8.27 -3.24 -33.82
N GLY A 9 7.39 -2.75 -32.97
CA GLY A 9 6.16 -2.10 -33.40
C GLY A 9 6.40 -0.63 -33.68
N ALA A 10 6.46 -0.25 -34.95
CA ALA A 10 6.48 1.13 -35.38
C ALA A 10 5.12 1.78 -35.09
N MET A 11 5.09 2.75 -34.19
CA MET A 11 3.92 3.58 -33.92
C MET A 11 3.81 4.65 -34.97
N MET A 12 2.94 4.42 -35.94
CA MET A 12 2.61 5.35 -37.01
C MET A 12 1.65 6.41 -36.44
N THR A 13 2.19 7.58 -36.13
CA THR A 13 1.43 8.73 -35.64
C THR A 13 0.63 9.29 -36.82
N LEU A 14 -0.65 9.00 -36.84
CA LEU A 14 -1.62 9.57 -37.83
C LEU A 14 -1.95 10.99 -37.34
N CYS A 15 -1.31 12.01 -37.93
CA CYS A 15 -1.74 13.39 -37.80
C CYS A 15 -3.08 13.58 -38.50
N MET A 16 -4.18 13.48 -37.76
CA MET A 16 -5.45 14.05 -38.20
C MET A 16 -5.42 15.54 -37.94
N SER A 17 -5.23 16.32 -39.00
CA SER A 17 -5.53 17.74 -39.01
C SER A 17 -7.04 17.93 -38.89
N VAL A 18 -7.49 18.11 -37.63
CA VAL A 18 -8.85 18.65 -37.41
C VAL A 18 -8.77 20.13 -37.83
N ALA A 19 -9.42 20.45 -38.93
CA ALA A 19 -9.68 21.83 -39.26
C ALA A 19 -10.56 22.43 -38.15
N ALA A 20 -9.94 23.18 -37.25
CA ALA A 20 -10.67 24.00 -36.31
C ALA A 20 -11.51 24.99 -37.12
N MET A 21 -12.83 24.90 -37.03
CA MET A 21 -13.71 25.97 -37.42
C MET A 21 -13.30 27.19 -36.56
N SER A 22 -12.82 28.23 -37.23
CA SER A 22 -12.52 29.52 -36.60
C SER A 22 -13.84 30.07 -36.03
N GLN A 23 -14.04 29.91 -34.71
CA GLN A 23 -14.92 30.83 -34.01
C GLN A 23 -14.29 32.20 -34.20
N ALA A 24 -15.08 33.19 -34.57
CA ALA A 24 -14.60 34.58 -34.67
C ALA A 24 -13.96 34.93 -33.31
N GLU A 25 -12.63 34.96 -33.27
CA GLU A 25 -11.86 35.37 -32.10
C GLU A 25 -12.16 36.83 -31.85
N GLY A 26 -12.59 37.15 -30.60
CA GLY A 26 -12.66 38.54 -30.13
C GLY A 26 -11.26 39.18 -30.13
N ALA A 27 -11.18 40.47 -29.86
CA ALA A 27 -9.91 41.19 -29.84
C ALA A 27 -8.85 40.47 -28.97
N THR A 28 -7.63 40.35 -29.50
CA THR A 28 -6.50 39.76 -28.76
C THR A 28 -5.92 40.80 -27.80
N VAL A 29 -5.82 40.42 -26.51
CA VAL A 29 -5.28 41.28 -25.46
C VAL A 29 -3.75 41.10 -25.37
N GLN A 30 -3.01 42.24 -25.45
CA GLN A 30 -1.57 42.28 -25.30
C GLN A 30 -1.17 43.36 -24.29
N PHE A 31 -0.03 43.20 -23.63
CA PHE A 31 0.48 44.14 -22.63
C PHE A 31 1.88 44.66 -23.01
N ARG A 32 2.18 45.91 -22.65
CA ARG A 32 3.50 46.51 -22.83
C ARG A 32 3.90 47.25 -21.58
N GLY A 33 5.23 47.41 -21.35
CA GLY A 33 5.82 48.23 -20.31
C GLY A 33 6.74 47.46 -19.36
N GLN A 34 6.31 46.35 -18.82
CA GLN A 34 7.18 45.53 -17.96
C GLN A 34 8.14 44.66 -18.78
N SER A 35 9.28 44.31 -18.16
CA SER A 35 10.30 43.42 -18.76
C SER A 35 9.87 41.96 -18.82
N ASN A 36 9.12 41.52 -17.84
CA ASN A 36 8.64 40.16 -17.74
C ASN A 36 7.36 39.97 -18.60
N LYS A 37 7.23 38.82 -19.22
CA LYS A 37 6.01 38.42 -19.95
C LYS A 37 4.82 38.45 -19.00
N VAL A 38 3.69 39.03 -19.44
CA VAL A 38 2.40 38.82 -18.73
C VAL A 38 1.93 37.40 -19.01
N ILE A 39 1.62 36.67 -17.95
CA ILE A 39 1.17 35.28 -18.03
C ILE A 39 -0.33 35.24 -18.24
N GLU A 40 -0.79 34.52 -19.25
CA GLU A 40 -2.20 34.25 -19.49
C GLU A 40 -2.61 32.92 -18.84
N VAL A 41 -3.69 32.95 -18.07
CA VAL A 41 -4.28 31.79 -17.42
C VAL A 41 -5.73 31.63 -17.86
N GLU A 42 -6.12 30.42 -18.16
CA GLU A 42 -7.52 30.10 -18.49
C GLU A 42 -8.40 30.30 -17.25
N ALA A 43 -9.48 31.05 -17.40
CA ALA A 43 -10.40 31.28 -16.29
C ALA A 43 -11.36 30.09 -16.13
N PRO A 44 -11.71 29.69 -14.87
CA PRO A 44 -12.72 28.65 -14.67
C PRO A 44 -14.09 29.08 -15.21
N LYS A 45 -14.79 28.17 -15.89
CA LYS A 45 -16.05 28.43 -16.61
C LYS A 45 -17.17 29.09 -15.78
N ASN A 46 -17.16 28.87 -14.48
CA ASN A 46 -18.16 29.38 -13.54
C ASN A 46 -17.88 30.81 -13.05
N THR A 47 -16.85 31.46 -13.56
CA THR A 47 -16.43 32.80 -13.11
C THR A 47 -17.01 33.94 -13.96
N GLY A 48 -17.45 33.63 -15.18
CA GLY A 48 -17.85 34.60 -16.19
C GLY A 48 -16.65 35.38 -16.78
N LEU A 49 -15.42 34.98 -16.44
CA LEU A 49 -14.21 35.49 -17.05
C LEU A 49 -13.79 34.58 -18.21
N ASP A 50 -13.23 35.16 -19.24
CA ASP A 50 -12.62 34.45 -20.37
C ASP A 50 -11.16 34.12 -20.08
N ARG A 51 -10.43 35.07 -19.47
CA ARG A 51 -9.00 34.95 -19.17
C ARG A 51 -8.64 35.67 -17.87
N ILE A 52 -7.58 35.21 -17.25
CA ILE A 52 -6.90 35.87 -16.14
C ILE A 52 -5.48 36.17 -16.62
N TYR A 53 -5.04 37.40 -16.48
CA TYR A 53 -3.68 37.81 -16.81
C TYR A 53 -2.92 38.14 -15.52
N VAL A 54 -1.70 37.62 -15.41
CA VAL A 54 -0.83 37.87 -14.25
C VAL A 54 0.37 38.67 -14.70
N ALA A 55 0.41 39.94 -14.29
CA ALA A 55 1.56 40.82 -14.50
C ALA A 55 2.51 40.68 -13.29
N TYR A 56 3.82 40.65 -13.54
CA TYR A 56 4.83 40.64 -12.46
C TYR A 56 4.67 41.86 -11.55
N ASP A 57 4.64 43.07 -12.16
CA ASP A 57 4.24 44.32 -11.52
C ASP A 57 3.32 45.08 -12.47
N ALA A 58 2.04 45.12 -12.17
CA ALA A 58 1.08 45.81 -13.02
C ALA A 58 1.31 47.36 -13.07
N SER A 59 2.00 47.93 -12.08
CA SER A 59 2.34 49.38 -12.07
C SER A 59 3.34 49.76 -13.15
N GLU A 60 4.13 48.80 -13.65
CA GLU A 60 5.08 49.03 -14.76
C GLU A 60 4.40 48.92 -16.13
N LEU A 61 3.17 48.42 -16.21
CA LEU A 61 2.46 48.34 -17.47
C LEU A 61 2.15 49.73 -18.03
N THR A 62 2.63 50.00 -19.23
CA THR A 62 2.36 51.24 -19.92
C THR A 62 1.10 51.17 -20.78
N GLN A 63 0.79 50.00 -21.36
CA GLN A 63 -0.35 49.81 -22.26
C GLN A 63 -0.95 48.43 -22.16
N MET A 64 -2.29 48.36 -22.23
CA MET A 64 -3.05 47.20 -22.60
C MET A 64 -3.62 47.45 -24.00
N ARG A 65 -3.36 46.57 -24.94
CA ARG A 65 -3.69 46.71 -26.36
C ARG A 65 -4.68 45.62 -26.76
N LEU A 66 -5.75 46.01 -27.41
CA LEU A 66 -6.78 45.13 -27.97
C LEU A 66 -6.64 45.15 -29.49
N GLU A 67 -5.96 44.15 -30.03
CA GLU A 67 -5.73 44.04 -31.48
C GLU A 67 -6.97 43.38 -32.15
N GLY A 68 -7.40 43.99 -33.26
CA GLY A 68 -8.56 43.50 -34.02
C GLY A 68 -9.90 43.90 -33.40
N ALA A 69 -9.92 44.84 -32.45
CA ALA A 69 -11.14 45.33 -31.84
C ALA A 69 -12.07 46.02 -32.84
N SER A 70 -13.38 45.88 -32.68
CA SER A 70 -14.36 46.51 -33.54
C SER A 70 -14.61 47.97 -33.18
N ASN A 71 -15.11 48.76 -34.14
CA ASN A 71 -15.34 50.19 -33.96
C ASN A 71 -16.42 50.57 -32.92
N ASP A 72 -17.25 49.60 -32.53
CA ASP A 72 -18.26 49.75 -31.49
C ASP A 72 -17.78 49.32 -30.09
N LEU A 73 -16.45 49.10 -29.92
CA LEU A 73 -15.84 48.76 -28.63
C LEU A 73 -16.21 49.76 -27.56
N ALA A 74 -16.70 49.22 -26.46
CA ALA A 74 -16.82 49.90 -25.17
C ALA A 74 -16.01 49.16 -24.12
N VAL A 75 -15.27 49.86 -23.29
CA VAL A 75 -14.44 49.28 -22.22
C VAL A 75 -14.92 49.76 -20.88
N SER A 76 -15.12 48.86 -19.98
CA SER A 76 -15.37 49.14 -18.55
C SER A 76 -14.51 48.29 -17.65
N ARG A 77 -14.34 48.71 -16.41
CA ARG A 77 -13.60 47.98 -15.37
C ARG A 77 -14.41 47.90 -14.09
N TYR A 78 -14.11 46.88 -13.32
CA TYR A 78 -14.72 46.67 -11.99
C TYR A 78 -13.66 46.17 -11.00
N SER A 79 -13.89 46.43 -9.71
CA SER A 79 -13.09 45.92 -8.61
C SER A 79 -13.82 44.74 -7.93
N THR A 80 -14.04 44.79 -6.65
CA THR A 80 -14.67 43.72 -5.84
C THR A 80 -16.18 43.56 -6.00
N LEU A 81 -16.87 44.53 -6.58
CA LEU A 81 -18.34 44.58 -6.65
C LEU A 81 -18.92 43.89 -7.91
N GLY A 82 -18.04 43.41 -8.79
CA GLY A 82 -18.43 42.73 -10.03
C GLY A 82 -18.91 43.66 -11.15
N GLY A 83 -19.25 43.05 -12.28
CA GLY A 83 -19.54 43.80 -13.52
C GLY A 83 -20.75 44.73 -13.45
N GLY A 84 -21.67 44.50 -12.51
CA GLY A 84 -22.83 45.41 -12.31
C GLY A 84 -22.48 46.80 -11.81
N TYR A 85 -21.26 47.00 -11.33
CA TYR A 85 -20.72 48.28 -10.84
C TYR A 85 -19.51 48.77 -11.66
N ALA A 86 -19.43 48.33 -12.92
CA ALA A 86 -18.29 48.66 -13.79
C ALA A 86 -18.30 50.14 -14.17
N GLU A 87 -17.10 50.73 -14.18
CA GLU A 87 -16.83 52.08 -14.57
C GLU A 87 -16.28 52.16 -16.01
N PRO A 88 -16.68 53.13 -16.85
CA PRO A 88 -16.11 53.29 -18.16
C PRO A 88 -14.59 53.59 -18.11
N VAL A 89 -13.83 52.95 -19.00
CA VAL A 89 -12.40 53.16 -19.15
C VAL A 89 -12.16 53.93 -20.46
N GLN A 90 -11.32 54.99 -20.37
CA GLN A 90 -10.89 55.74 -21.54
C GLN A 90 -9.82 54.98 -22.30
N PHE A 91 -9.92 54.96 -23.60
CA PHE A 91 -8.94 54.38 -24.52
C PHE A 91 -8.81 55.19 -25.79
N HIS A 92 -7.76 54.97 -26.55
CA HIS A 92 -7.55 55.64 -27.84
C HIS A 92 -7.22 54.58 -28.91
N TRP A 93 -7.38 54.95 -30.17
CA TRP A 93 -7.09 54.10 -31.32
C TRP A 93 -5.70 54.39 -31.90
N ASP A 94 -4.98 53.30 -32.24
CA ASP A 94 -3.79 53.30 -33.06
C ASP A 94 -4.02 52.30 -34.22
N GLY A 95 -4.47 52.82 -35.36
CA GLY A 95 -4.92 51.96 -36.44
C GLY A 95 -6.16 51.12 -36.07
N ASN A 96 -6.01 49.81 -36.06
CA ASN A 96 -7.07 48.84 -35.72
C ASN A 96 -6.85 48.29 -34.29
N THR A 97 -6.10 48.95 -33.45
CA THR A 97 -5.81 48.56 -32.07
C THR A 97 -6.34 49.60 -31.10
N ALA A 98 -7.19 49.17 -30.17
CA ALA A 98 -7.61 50.00 -29.06
C ALA A 98 -6.56 49.92 -27.93
N ILE A 99 -6.16 51.06 -27.37
CA ILE A 99 -5.10 51.19 -26.36
C ILE A 99 -5.64 51.82 -25.09
N ILE A 100 -5.47 51.08 -23.99
CA ILE A 100 -5.69 51.58 -22.64
C ILE A 100 -4.32 51.89 -22.03
N ASP A 101 -4.08 53.15 -21.72
CA ASP A 101 -2.84 53.59 -21.09
C ASP A 101 -2.85 53.28 -19.59
N ARG A 102 -1.74 52.71 -19.06
CA ARG A 102 -1.51 52.38 -17.65
C ARG A 102 -2.68 51.59 -17.05
N PRO A 103 -2.95 50.38 -17.51
CA PRO A 103 -4.01 49.55 -16.96
C PRO A 103 -3.71 49.26 -15.47
N GLU A 104 -4.75 49.36 -14.64
CA GLU A 104 -4.61 49.08 -13.21
C GLU A 104 -4.73 47.60 -12.96
N GLY A 105 -3.82 47.05 -12.12
CA GLY A 105 -3.92 45.66 -11.61
C GLY A 105 -5.00 45.54 -10.55
N GLU A 106 -5.32 44.31 -10.19
CA GLU A 106 -6.40 43.92 -9.26
C GLU A 106 -7.79 44.42 -9.74
N MET A 107 -7.99 44.43 -11.05
CA MET A 107 -9.20 44.86 -11.73
C MET A 107 -9.66 43.87 -12.74
N GLY A 108 -11.00 43.74 -12.84
CA GLY A 108 -11.66 43.09 -13.97
C GLY A 108 -11.95 44.09 -15.08
N TYR A 109 -11.70 43.74 -16.33
CA TYR A 109 -12.02 44.53 -17.51
C TYR A 109 -13.05 43.83 -18.35
N ILE A 110 -14.04 44.58 -18.84
CA ILE A 110 -15.13 44.12 -19.70
C ILE A 110 -14.98 44.85 -21.02
N PHE A 111 -14.76 44.13 -22.09
CA PHE A 111 -14.71 44.57 -23.47
C PHE A 111 -16.02 44.18 -24.14
N THR A 112 -16.83 45.16 -24.46
CA THR A 112 -18.12 44.96 -25.15
C THR A 112 -17.96 45.37 -26.59
N GLU A 113 -18.11 44.42 -27.54
CA GLU A 113 -18.05 44.66 -28.97
C GLU A 113 -19.00 43.71 -29.69
N ASN A 114 -19.68 44.21 -30.75
CA ASN A 114 -20.66 43.43 -31.51
C ASN A 114 -21.71 42.73 -30.63
N GLY A 115 -22.11 43.39 -29.54
CA GLY A 115 -23.08 42.85 -28.57
C GLY A 115 -22.59 41.65 -27.73
N ARG A 116 -21.26 41.38 -27.68
CA ARG A 116 -20.63 40.36 -26.86
C ARG A 116 -19.70 41.00 -25.85
N ASN A 117 -19.58 40.36 -24.69
CA ASN A 117 -18.63 40.76 -23.67
C ASN A 117 -17.48 39.76 -23.61
N THR A 118 -16.25 40.28 -23.61
CA THR A 118 -15.06 39.55 -23.24
C THR A 118 -14.60 40.08 -21.89
N CYS A 119 -14.48 39.22 -20.91
CA CYS A 119 -14.18 39.61 -19.53
C CYS A 119 -12.85 39.04 -19.08
N ILE A 120 -11.96 39.88 -18.59
CA ILE A 120 -10.66 39.46 -18.08
C ILE A 120 -10.42 40.02 -16.68
N TRP A 121 -9.52 39.36 -15.93
CA TRP A 121 -8.99 39.89 -14.69
C TRP A 121 -7.48 40.11 -14.81
N LEU A 122 -6.99 41.24 -14.35
CA LEU A 122 -5.55 41.56 -14.31
C LEU A 122 -5.03 41.50 -12.88
N VAL A 123 -4.20 40.50 -12.59
CA VAL A 123 -3.51 40.34 -11.31
C VAL A 123 -2.22 41.13 -11.28
N ASN A 124 -1.95 41.83 -10.17
CA ASN A 124 -0.64 42.41 -9.86
C ASN A 124 0.11 41.47 -8.89
N TYR A 125 1.01 40.64 -9.40
CA TYR A 125 1.74 39.68 -8.61
C TYR A 125 2.66 40.33 -7.54
N ALA A 126 3.19 41.51 -7.80
CA ALA A 126 4.06 42.26 -6.86
C ALA A 126 3.40 42.60 -5.52
N ILE A 127 2.06 42.59 -5.44
CA ILE A 127 1.33 42.80 -4.17
C ILE A 127 1.51 41.65 -3.20
N GLN A 128 1.60 40.42 -3.72
CA GLN A 128 1.75 39.19 -2.95
C GLN A 128 2.76 38.23 -3.60
N PRO A 129 4.04 38.62 -3.72
CA PRO A 129 5.05 37.78 -4.35
C PRO A 129 5.28 36.52 -3.50
N PHE A 130 5.54 35.41 -4.17
CA PHE A 130 5.97 34.20 -3.49
C PHE A 130 7.40 34.37 -2.98
N SER A 131 7.66 33.86 -1.79
CA SER A 131 8.99 33.63 -1.25
C SER A 131 9.02 32.46 -0.33
N VAL A 132 10.13 31.73 -0.29
CA VAL A 132 10.39 30.65 0.63
C VAL A 132 11.83 30.74 1.10
N SER A 133 12.07 30.55 2.42
CA SER A 133 13.39 30.66 3.03
C SER A 133 13.81 29.46 3.88
N SER A 134 12.88 28.80 4.56
CA SER A 134 13.15 27.57 5.32
C SER A 134 11.95 26.64 5.36
N VAL A 135 12.24 25.37 5.58
CA VAL A 135 11.26 24.29 5.78
C VAL A 135 11.73 23.47 6.98
N GLU A 136 10.87 23.33 7.98
CA GLU A 136 11.16 22.64 9.23
C GLU A 136 9.91 21.85 9.66
N LEU A 137 10.06 20.91 10.61
CA LEU A 137 8.90 20.32 11.27
C LEU A 137 8.20 21.37 12.13
N ALA A 138 6.87 21.40 12.09
CA ALA A 138 6.09 22.23 13.00
C ALA A 138 6.13 21.66 14.43
N ASP A 139 5.91 22.51 15.43
CA ASP A 139 5.91 22.10 16.84
C ASP A 139 4.83 21.03 17.15
N THR A 140 3.71 21.08 16.43
CA THR A 140 2.61 20.14 16.59
C THR A 140 2.65 19.11 15.48
N GLN A 141 2.88 17.86 15.86
CA GLN A 141 2.85 16.71 14.97
C GLN A 141 1.67 15.79 15.32
N ASP A 142 1.30 14.95 14.36
CA ASP A 142 0.25 13.94 14.54
C ASP A 142 0.76 12.60 14.00
N CYS A 143 0.12 11.50 14.41
CA CYS A 143 0.59 10.16 14.08
C CYS A 143 0.31 9.74 12.63
N THR A 144 -0.58 10.45 11.94
CA THR A 144 -1.10 10.09 10.60
C THR A 144 -0.78 11.11 9.52
N SER A 145 -0.18 12.23 9.91
CA SER A 145 0.25 13.30 8.99
C SER A 145 1.54 13.96 9.49
N THR A 146 2.25 14.63 8.59
CA THR A 146 3.41 15.44 8.96
C THR A 146 3.10 16.91 8.74
N ASN A 147 3.28 17.73 9.76
CA ASN A 147 3.09 19.17 9.69
C ASN A 147 4.43 19.88 9.52
N LEU A 148 4.53 20.72 8.49
CA LEU A 148 5.71 21.51 8.19
C LEU A 148 5.49 22.97 8.52
N ALA A 149 6.45 23.60 9.17
CA ALA A 149 6.57 25.04 9.30
C ALA A 149 7.39 25.56 8.11
N VAL A 150 6.73 26.28 7.21
CA VAL A 150 7.38 26.88 6.02
C VAL A 150 7.48 28.37 6.22
N SER A 151 8.71 28.91 6.26
CA SER A 151 8.95 30.34 6.35
C SER A 151 8.98 30.99 4.97
N GLY A 152 8.13 31.98 4.77
CA GLY A 152 8.01 32.67 3.49
C GLY A 152 6.64 33.30 3.31
N ASN A 153 6.37 33.74 2.07
CA ASN A 153 5.09 34.26 1.64
C ASN A 153 4.55 33.41 0.47
N GLY A 154 3.37 32.92 0.57
CA GLY A 154 2.73 32.10 -0.47
C GLY A 154 1.22 32.09 -0.30
N GLN A 155 0.66 33.17 0.23
CA GLN A 155 -0.78 33.30 0.44
C GLN A 155 -1.55 33.21 -0.88
N ALA A 156 -2.83 32.88 -0.81
CA ALA A 156 -3.71 32.78 -1.94
C ALA A 156 -3.78 34.09 -2.74
N ILE A 157 -3.59 34.02 -4.05
CA ILE A 157 -3.90 35.12 -4.97
C ILE A 157 -5.41 35.12 -5.19
N HIS A 158 -6.04 36.26 -4.98
CA HIS A 158 -7.49 36.37 -5.14
C HIS A 158 -7.84 37.21 -6.37
N TYR A 159 -8.97 36.86 -6.96
CA TYR A 159 -9.61 37.66 -8.00
C TYR A 159 -11.10 37.68 -7.79
N PHE A 160 -11.83 38.55 -8.51
CA PHE A 160 -13.28 38.61 -8.42
C PHE A 160 -13.91 38.26 -9.76
N THR A 161 -14.89 37.36 -9.68
CA THR A 161 -15.70 36.96 -10.83
C THR A 161 -16.58 38.12 -11.33
N ILE A 162 -17.18 37.98 -12.53
CA ILE A 162 -18.03 39.01 -13.10
C ILE A 162 -19.25 39.34 -12.23
N ASP A 163 -19.72 38.41 -11.42
CA ASP A 163 -20.82 38.56 -10.45
C ASP A 163 -20.35 38.96 -9.03
N GLY A 164 -19.07 39.29 -8.87
CA GLY A 164 -18.50 39.84 -7.63
C GLY A 164 -18.11 38.80 -6.59
N ARG A 165 -18.15 37.51 -6.90
CA ARG A 165 -17.66 36.46 -5.99
C ARG A 165 -16.13 36.46 -5.95
N ARG A 166 -15.56 36.35 -4.75
CA ARG A 166 -14.13 36.17 -4.55
C ARG A 166 -13.73 34.74 -4.93
N ALA A 167 -12.72 34.61 -5.75
CA ALA A 167 -12.16 33.33 -6.17
C ALA A 167 -10.63 33.33 -5.94
N THR A 168 -10.02 32.15 -5.95
CA THR A 168 -8.60 31.96 -5.71
C THR A 168 -7.94 31.47 -6.99
N LEU A 169 -6.77 32.07 -7.30
CA LEU A 169 -5.88 31.62 -8.36
C LEU A 169 -4.77 30.76 -7.76
N SER A 170 -4.69 29.52 -8.21
CA SER A 170 -3.68 28.58 -7.72
C SER A 170 -2.27 29.03 -8.07
N ARG A 171 -1.37 28.94 -7.08
CA ARG A 171 0.07 29.21 -7.25
C ARG A 171 0.83 27.98 -7.73
N GLU A 172 0.27 26.79 -7.55
CA GLU A 172 0.94 25.51 -7.85
C GLU A 172 2.34 25.43 -7.23
N ILE A 173 2.40 25.57 -5.91
CA ILE A 173 3.63 25.45 -5.13
C ILE A 173 3.92 23.96 -4.96
N GLU A 174 5.05 23.48 -5.47
CA GLU A 174 5.47 22.10 -5.34
C GLU A 174 6.08 21.83 -3.97
N VAL A 175 5.62 20.77 -3.32
CA VAL A 175 6.25 20.17 -2.14
C VAL A 175 6.64 18.77 -2.51
N SER A 176 7.93 18.44 -2.43
CA SER A 176 8.45 17.12 -2.79
C SER A 176 9.36 16.55 -1.71
N TYR A 177 9.28 15.24 -1.53
CA TYR A 177 10.05 14.48 -0.52
C TYR A 177 9.99 12.99 -0.83
N ASP A 178 10.91 12.23 -0.25
CA ASP A 178 10.86 10.78 -0.27
C ASP A 178 10.21 10.25 1.02
N THR A 179 9.45 9.19 0.92
CA THR A 179 8.87 8.48 2.05
C THR A 179 8.82 6.98 1.76
N TRP A 180 8.39 6.18 2.71
CA TRP A 180 8.20 4.76 2.49
C TRP A 180 6.75 4.43 2.18
N THR A 181 6.55 3.49 1.25
CA THR A 181 5.28 2.84 0.95
C THR A 181 5.43 1.33 1.03
N TRP A 182 4.36 0.63 1.34
CA TRP A 182 4.38 -0.83 1.43
C TRP A 182 4.25 -1.45 0.04
N ASP A 183 5.16 -2.37 -0.31
CA ASP A 183 5.08 -3.22 -1.51
C ASP A 183 4.65 -4.64 -1.13
N ASP A 184 3.42 -5.00 -1.47
CA ASP A 184 2.86 -6.34 -1.18
C ASP A 184 3.62 -7.46 -1.92
N THR A 185 4.26 -7.16 -3.05
CA THR A 185 5.00 -8.17 -3.83
C THR A 185 6.36 -8.45 -3.22
N ALA A 186 7.06 -7.40 -2.80
CA ALA A 186 8.37 -7.50 -2.15
C ALA A 186 8.24 -7.85 -0.66
N THR A 187 7.06 -7.64 -0.05
CA THR A 187 6.82 -7.81 1.39
C THR A 187 7.75 -6.93 2.23
N GLU A 188 7.94 -5.69 1.79
CA GLU A 188 8.80 -4.72 2.48
C GLU A 188 8.33 -3.28 2.23
N TYR A 189 8.84 -2.35 3.03
CA TYR A 189 8.69 -0.92 2.76
C TYR A 189 9.73 -0.49 1.74
N VAL A 190 9.28 0.17 0.66
CA VAL A 190 10.12 0.71 -0.42
C VAL A 190 10.03 2.23 -0.43
N THR A 191 11.07 2.88 -0.92
CA THR A 191 11.08 4.35 -1.05
C THR A 191 10.20 4.79 -2.20
N GLU A 192 9.32 5.76 -1.93
CA GLU A 192 8.46 6.43 -2.90
C GLU A 192 8.78 7.92 -2.90
N HIS A 193 8.93 8.50 -4.09
CA HIS A 193 9.05 9.95 -4.26
C HIS A 193 7.65 10.56 -4.38
N VAL A 194 7.33 11.49 -3.48
CA VAL A 194 6.06 12.22 -3.45
C VAL A 194 6.29 13.65 -3.91
N ALA A 195 5.54 14.09 -4.91
CA ALA A 195 5.47 15.49 -5.33
C ALA A 195 4.01 15.94 -5.35
N LYS A 196 3.70 17.02 -4.65
CA LYS A 196 2.35 17.55 -4.49
C LYS A 196 2.32 19.05 -4.72
N ASN A 197 1.37 19.49 -5.52
CA ASN A 197 1.13 20.90 -5.74
C ASN A 197 0.10 21.45 -4.75
N LEU A 198 0.46 22.53 -4.07
CA LEU A 198 -0.42 23.30 -3.20
C LEU A 198 -0.96 24.50 -3.96
N GLU A 199 -2.23 24.83 -3.74
CA GLU A 199 -2.80 26.05 -4.31
C GLU A 199 -2.17 27.32 -3.73
N PHE A 200 -1.81 27.29 -2.46
CA PHE A 200 -1.14 28.33 -1.68
C PHE A 200 -0.49 27.73 -0.44
N LEU A 201 0.43 28.47 0.19
CA LEU A 201 1.01 28.04 1.47
C LEU A 201 0.03 28.30 2.61
N THR A 202 -0.18 27.24 3.40
CA THR A 202 -0.72 27.34 4.76
C THR A 202 0.42 27.24 5.77
N ASN A 203 0.23 27.64 6.97
CA ASN A 203 1.19 27.38 8.03
C ASN A 203 0.43 26.86 9.26
N PRO A 204 0.58 25.57 9.60
CA PRO A 204 1.47 24.58 8.96
C PRO A 204 1.00 24.10 7.57
N VAL A 205 1.93 23.59 6.77
CA VAL A 205 1.65 22.78 5.59
C VAL A 205 1.50 21.33 6.05
N THR A 206 0.34 20.74 5.85
CA THR A 206 0.08 19.35 6.25
C THR A 206 0.31 18.38 5.09
N LEU A 207 1.25 17.47 5.27
CA LEU A 207 1.48 16.33 4.39
C LEU A 207 0.57 15.18 4.81
N THR A 208 -0.41 14.86 3.98
CA THR A 208 -1.36 13.76 4.23
C THR A 208 -0.74 12.37 4.06
N THR A 209 0.37 12.28 3.32
CA THR A 209 1.26 11.12 3.32
C THR A 209 2.41 11.49 4.26
N PRO A 210 2.48 10.92 5.47
CA PRO A 210 3.49 11.31 6.45
C PRO A 210 4.89 10.88 6.03
N LEU A 211 5.90 11.45 6.67
CA LEU A 211 7.27 10.97 6.56
C LEU A 211 7.37 9.65 7.34
N TYR A 212 7.65 8.56 6.63
CA TYR A 212 7.88 7.23 7.20
C TYR A 212 9.37 6.87 7.28
N CYS A 213 10.23 7.67 6.67
CA CYS A 213 11.69 7.56 6.76
C CYS A 213 12.34 8.94 6.88
N SER A 214 13.58 8.97 7.34
CA SER A 214 14.40 10.19 7.37
C SER A 214 14.63 10.71 5.95
N THR A 215 14.28 11.98 5.70
CA THR A 215 14.29 12.58 4.38
C THR A 215 14.51 14.08 4.44
N THR A 216 14.75 14.72 3.29
CA THR A 216 14.67 16.16 3.10
C THR A 216 13.37 16.50 2.38
N VAL A 217 12.79 17.65 2.69
CA VAL A 217 11.60 18.18 2.03
C VAL A 217 11.97 19.42 1.25
N THR A 218 11.62 19.46 -0.01
CA THR A 218 11.83 20.60 -0.89
C THR A 218 10.49 21.30 -1.14
N VAL A 219 10.49 22.63 -0.95
CA VAL A 219 9.38 23.51 -1.35
C VAL A 219 9.87 24.40 -2.45
N ARG A 220 9.21 24.34 -3.61
CA ARG A 220 9.55 25.10 -4.81
C ARG A 220 8.33 25.82 -5.34
N GLY A 221 8.49 27.04 -5.73
CA GLY A 221 7.38 27.76 -6.35
C GLY A 221 7.73 29.15 -6.79
N ASP A 222 6.71 29.84 -7.22
CA ASP A 222 5.43 29.28 -7.65
C ASP A 222 5.43 29.20 -9.18
N ARG A 223 4.36 28.64 -9.79
CA ARG A 223 4.30 28.51 -11.26
C ARG A 223 4.56 29.80 -12.00
N PHE A 224 4.19 30.94 -11.43
CA PHE A 224 4.39 32.27 -12.06
C PHE A 224 5.87 32.66 -12.06
N LEU A 225 6.55 32.49 -10.91
CA LEU A 225 8.01 32.72 -10.85
C LEU A 225 8.75 31.71 -11.73
N GLU A 226 8.25 30.50 -11.88
CA GLU A 226 8.85 29.51 -12.77
C GLU A 226 8.76 29.93 -14.23
N GLU A 227 7.58 30.39 -14.70
CA GLU A 227 7.43 30.90 -16.06
C GLU A 227 8.30 32.17 -16.35
N TRP A 228 8.62 32.94 -15.33
CA TRP A 228 9.54 34.08 -15.44
C TRP A 228 11.02 33.69 -15.25
N GLY A 229 11.32 32.40 -14.98
CA GLY A 229 12.68 31.93 -14.73
C GLY A 229 13.28 32.39 -13.39
N MET A 230 12.42 32.70 -12.41
CA MET A 230 12.77 33.21 -11.09
C MET A 230 12.27 32.31 -9.94
N ALA A 231 12.01 31.02 -10.23
CA ALA A 231 11.55 30.06 -9.23
C ALA A 231 12.45 30.07 -7.98
N GLN A 232 11.81 30.09 -6.82
CA GLN A 232 12.49 30.00 -5.53
C GLN A 232 12.34 28.62 -4.96
N THR A 233 13.38 28.13 -4.29
CA THR A 233 13.41 26.82 -3.68
C THR A 233 14.01 26.90 -2.28
N ALA A 234 13.38 26.23 -1.33
CA ALA A 234 13.96 25.98 -0.01
C ALA A 234 13.93 24.47 0.25
N GLU A 235 15.02 23.97 0.80
CA GLU A 235 15.17 22.58 1.21
C GLU A 235 15.38 22.53 2.72
N SER A 236 14.74 21.56 3.38
CA SER A 236 14.94 21.33 4.81
C SER A 236 16.30 20.70 5.10
N SER A 237 16.77 20.77 6.34
CA SER A 237 17.70 19.75 6.86
C SER A 237 17.03 18.37 6.78
N THR A 238 17.79 17.31 7.07
CA THR A 238 17.19 15.98 7.22
C THR A 238 16.14 16.02 8.34
N LEU A 239 14.90 15.75 7.97
CA LEU A 239 13.77 15.63 8.89
C LEU A 239 13.63 14.17 9.31
N TYR A 240 13.41 13.96 10.60
CA TYR A 240 13.17 12.62 11.16
C TYR A 240 11.67 12.32 11.14
N PRO A 241 11.27 11.08 10.78
CA PRO A 241 9.86 10.73 10.67
C PRO A 241 9.16 10.76 12.03
N ASN A 242 7.89 11.15 12.00
CA ASN A 242 6.96 11.03 13.12
C ASN A 242 5.83 10.03 12.82
N GLY A 243 5.61 9.77 11.54
CA GLY A 243 4.60 8.82 11.08
C GLY A 243 4.98 7.39 11.40
N ILE A 244 4.03 6.64 11.96
CA ILE A 244 4.20 5.22 12.25
C ILE A 244 3.24 4.38 11.42
N SER A 245 3.75 3.27 10.91
CA SER A 245 2.98 2.24 10.22
C SER A 245 3.58 0.88 10.46
N ALA A 246 2.75 -0.15 10.50
CA ALA A 246 3.17 -1.53 10.63
C ALA A 246 2.40 -2.42 9.65
N ARG A 247 3.09 -3.41 9.11
CA ARG A 247 2.53 -4.54 8.39
C ARG A 247 3.02 -5.81 9.06
N THR A 248 2.19 -6.82 9.12
CA THR A 248 2.54 -8.06 9.80
C THR A 248 2.24 -9.27 8.93
N THR A 249 2.98 -10.35 9.16
CA THR A 249 2.72 -11.65 8.55
C THR A 249 2.79 -12.75 9.60
N ALA A 250 2.06 -13.84 9.36
CA ALA A 250 2.16 -15.06 10.16
C ALA A 250 2.24 -16.25 9.22
N VAL A 251 3.31 -17.03 9.34
CA VAL A 251 3.59 -18.17 8.47
C VAL A 251 3.80 -19.41 9.32
N GLN A 252 3.01 -20.45 9.08
CA GLN A 252 3.24 -21.74 9.72
C GLN A 252 4.35 -22.48 9.00
N THR A 253 5.44 -22.78 9.72
CA THR A 253 6.67 -23.39 9.16
C THR A 253 6.67 -24.90 9.15
N ASN A 254 5.86 -25.53 10.04
CA ASN A 254 5.66 -26.95 10.07
C ASN A 254 4.20 -27.30 9.74
N ILE A 255 3.84 -27.37 8.49
CA ILE A 255 2.56 -27.97 8.10
C ILE A 255 2.75 -29.49 8.21
N PRO A 256 2.04 -30.18 9.14
CA PRO A 256 2.11 -31.64 9.21
C PRO A 256 1.71 -32.20 7.83
N GLU A 257 2.57 -33.03 7.24
CA GLU A 257 2.18 -33.77 6.04
C GLU A 257 0.89 -34.52 6.37
N GLU A 258 -0.11 -34.42 5.50
CA GLU A 258 -1.33 -35.22 5.63
C GLU A 258 -0.89 -36.65 5.74
N SER A 259 -1.27 -37.34 6.84
CA SER A 259 -1.01 -38.76 6.97
C SER A 259 -1.88 -39.46 5.93
N GLU A 260 -1.28 -39.75 4.76
CA GLU A 260 -1.91 -40.65 3.79
C GLU A 260 -2.10 -42.01 4.46
N ASP A 261 -3.26 -42.22 5.03
CA ASP A 261 -3.67 -43.55 5.46
C ASP A 261 -4.05 -44.33 4.22
N SER A 262 -3.62 -45.56 4.21
CA SER A 262 -4.02 -46.60 3.28
C SER A 262 -5.52 -46.90 3.27
N ASP A 263 -6.28 -46.44 4.27
CA ASP A 263 -7.74 -46.52 4.32
C ASP A 263 -8.33 -45.10 4.28
N PRO A 264 -8.97 -44.69 3.16
CA PRO A 264 -9.58 -43.38 3.03
C PRO A 264 -10.66 -43.07 4.09
N SER A 265 -11.19 -44.13 4.79
CA SER A 265 -12.13 -43.93 5.90
C SER A 265 -11.46 -43.49 7.21
N ASN A 266 -10.13 -43.59 7.29
CA ASN A 266 -9.33 -43.25 8.46
C ASN A 266 -8.56 -41.93 8.35
N VAL A 267 -8.80 -41.13 7.32
CA VAL A 267 -8.16 -39.84 7.16
C VAL A 267 -8.57 -38.94 8.33
N VAL A 268 -7.67 -38.73 9.26
CA VAL A 268 -7.74 -37.65 10.21
C VAL A 268 -7.05 -36.48 9.52
N ASN A 269 -7.82 -35.62 8.88
CA ASN A 269 -7.29 -34.43 8.21
C ASN A 269 -6.52 -33.61 9.23
N GLY A 270 -5.20 -33.54 9.05
CA GLY A 270 -4.34 -32.56 9.71
C GLY A 270 -4.53 -31.15 9.14
N SER A 271 -5.58 -30.98 8.29
CA SER A 271 -5.81 -29.71 7.61
C SER A 271 -6.08 -28.61 8.62
N THR A 272 -5.35 -27.54 8.49
CA THR A 272 -5.76 -26.20 8.91
C THR A 272 -7.25 -26.03 8.63
N ALA A 273 -8.01 -25.53 9.60
CA ALA A 273 -9.34 -24.98 9.32
C ALA A 273 -9.20 -24.09 8.07
N GLU A 274 -10.11 -24.18 7.11
CA GLU A 274 -10.05 -23.53 5.81
C GLU A 274 -9.33 -22.16 5.87
N GLY A 275 -8.04 -22.11 5.47
CA GLY A 275 -7.22 -20.89 5.42
C GLY A 275 -6.70 -20.34 6.76
N GLY A 276 -6.81 -21.05 7.90
CA GLY A 276 -6.35 -20.60 9.22
C GLY A 276 -5.00 -21.18 9.66
N LEU A 277 -4.39 -20.57 10.68
CA LEU A 277 -3.16 -21.05 11.32
C LEU A 277 -3.47 -22.11 12.37
N GLY A 278 -2.54 -23.06 12.59
CA GLY A 278 -2.64 -24.12 13.61
C GLY A 278 -3.02 -25.49 13.02
N GLY A 279 -4.15 -26.05 13.44
CA GLY A 279 -4.63 -27.38 13.07
C GLY A 279 -4.14 -28.47 14.00
N SER A 280 -3.02 -29.12 13.70
CA SER A 280 -2.41 -30.17 14.52
C SER A 280 -1.25 -29.64 15.35
N ALA A 281 -1.17 -30.00 16.62
CA ALA A 281 0.00 -29.75 17.47
C ALA A 281 1.11 -30.80 17.22
N PRO A 282 2.41 -30.39 17.36
CA PRO A 282 2.87 -29.02 17.57
C PRO A 282 2.78 -28.20 16.30
N ALA A 283 2.27 -26.95 16.39
CA ALA A 283 2.26 -26.00 15.27
C ALA A 283 3.29 -24.91 15.50
N VAL A 284 4.25 -24.77 14.61
CA VAL A 284 5.30 -23.74 14.67
C VAL A 284 4.91 -22.61 13.74
N ILE A 285 4.76 -21.41 14.29
CA ILE A 285 4.35 -20.24 13.53
C ILE A 285 5.37 -19.13 13.74
N MET A 286 5.82 -18.57 12.61
CA MET A 286 6.67 -17.38 12.56
C MET A 286 5.79 -16.15 12.36
N PHE A 287 5.82 -15.22 13.31
CA PHE A 287 5.20 -13.91 13.24
C PHE A 287 6.26 -12.86 12.92
N THR A 288 6.03 -12.03 11.91
CA THR A 288 6.98 -10.99 11.49
C THR A 288 6.26 -9.66 11.39
N ALA A 289 6.86 -8.62 11.98
CA ALA A 289 6.41 -7.23 11.87
C ALA A 289 7.38 -6.41 11.01
N TYR A 290 6.85 -5.76 10.00
CA TYR A 290 7.53 -4.78 9.17
C TYR A 290 7.03 -3.41 9.57
N VAL A 291 7.94 -2.51 9.92
CA VAL A 291 7.58 -1.23 10.54
C VAL A 291 8.35 -0.08 9.93
N THR A 292 7.77 1.11 10.00
CA THR A 292 8.42 2.35 9.59
C THR A 292 9.47 2.82 10.60
N GLU A 293 10.34 3.73 10.18
CA GLU A 293 11.54 4.14 10.94
C GLU A 293 11.23 4.69 12.34
N ALA A 294 10.10 5.39 12.50
CA ALA A 294 9.70 5.99 13.76
C ALA A 294 9.17 4.98 14.81
N VAL A 295 8.93 3.72 14.43
CA VAL A 295 8.56 2.67 15.39
C VAL A 295 9.81 2.21 16.14
N ILE A 296 9.86 2.48 17.44
CA ILE A 296 11.00 2.21 18.33
C ILE A 296 10.69 1.09 19.32
N HIS A 297 9.44 0.97 19.73
CA HIS A 297 9.01 -0.07 20.65
C HIS A 297 8.15 -1.08 19.90
N ASP A 298 8.53 -2.33 20.00
CA ASP A 298 7.89 -3.46 19.34
C ASP A 298 7.30 -4.38 20.43
N GLU A 299 6.04 -4.80 20.31
CA GLU A 299 5.42 -5.78 21.19
C GLU A 299 4.48 -6.70 20.41
N TRP A 300 4.72 -8.00 20.48
CA TRP A 300 3.72 -9.01 20.15
C TRP A 300 2.99 -9.43 21.42
N GLN A 301 1.68 -9.58 21.34
CA GLN A 301 0.83 -10.06 22.41
C GLN A 301 0.10 -11.32 21.97
N MET A 302 0.05 -12.32 22.86
CA MET A 302 -0.80 -13.50 22.70
C MET A 302 -1.81 -13.58 23.83
N SER A 303 -3.04 -13.93 23.49
CA SER A 303 -4.16 -14.08 24.42
C SER A 303 -5.08 -15.21 24.01
N ALA A 304 -5.70 -15.87 24.98
CA ALA A 304 -6.85 -16.75 24.74
C ALA A 304 -8.17 -15.95 24.59
N ASP A 305 -8.16 -14.65 24.91
CA ASP A 305 -9.29 -13.73 24.81
C ASP A 305 -9.17 -12.89 23.53
N PRO A 306 -10.16 -12.91 22.60
CA PRO A 306 -10.12 -12.14 21.36
C PRO A 306 -10.08 -10.62 21.58
N GLU A 307 -10.54 -10.14 22.73
CA GLU A 307 -10.52 -8.72 23.11
C GLU A 307 -9.25 -8.29 23.81
N PHE A 308 -8.31 -9.22 24.04
CA PHE A 308 -7.03 -8.97 24.73
C PHE A 308 -7.16 -8.28 26.10
N GLN A 309 -8.22 -8.57 26.86
CA GLN A 309 -8.37 -8.06 28.23
C GLN A 309 -7.35 -8.71 29.17
N THR A 310 -6.93 -9.93 28.86
CA THR A 310 -5.82 -10.63 29.52
C THR A 310 -4.78 -10.98 28.49
N ILE A 311 -3.50 -10.79 28.83
CA ILE A 311 -2.38 -11.12 27.95
C ILE A 311 -1.61 -12.28 28.57
N ASP A 312 -1.53 -13.39 27.87
CA ASP A 312 -0.86 -14.59 28.33
C ASP A 312 0.66 -14.51 28.10
N TYR A 313 1.07 -13.98 26.93
CA TYR A 313 2.49 -13.81 26.57
C TYR A 313 2.74 -12.48 25.89
N ARG A 314 3.98 -11.95 26.05
CA ARG A 314 4.48 -10.73 25.40
C ARG A 314 5.89 -10.97 24.90
N TRP A 315 6.19 -10.46 23.70
CA TRP A 315 7.53 -10.47 23.10
C TRP A 315 7.84 -9.08 22.57
N ASN A 316 9.06 -8.59 22.82
CA ASN A 316 9.50 -7.24 22.40
C ASN A 316 10.47 -7.34 21.22
N GLU A 317 10.15 -8.17 20.25
CA GLU A 317 10.94 -8.47 19.07
C GLU A 317 10.05 -8.32 17.83
N ARG A 318 10.64 -8.02 16.67
CA ARG A 318 9.90 -7.91 15.41
C ARG A 318 9.55 -9.26 14.80
N GLU A 319 10.40 -10.25 15.08
CA GLU A 319 10.22 -11.62 14.60
C GLU A 319 10.11 -12.56 15.79
N VAL A 320 9.06 -13.34 15.84
CA VAL A 320 8.77 -14.29 16.91
C VAL A 320 8.38 -15.62 16.31
N GLU A 321 9.18 -16.67 16.57
CA GLU A 321 8.78 -18.05 16.31
C GLU A 321 8.19 -18.65 17.60
N TYR A 322 6.97 -19.14 17.51
CA TYR A 322 6.31 -19.77 18.65
C TYR A 322 5.72 -21.13 18.28
N THR A 323 5.87 -22.11 19.19
CA THR A 323 5.34 -23.46 19.05
C THR A 323 4.10 -23.64 19.90
N PHE A 324 2.97 -23.84 19.27
CA PHE A 324 1.68 -24.13 19.92
C PHE A 324 1.56 -25.63 20.18
N GLU A 325 1.61 -26.03 21.43
CA GLU A 325 1.54 -27.42 21.85
C GLU A 325 0.17 -27.80 22.45
N ASP A 326 -0.50 -26.89 23.13
CA ASP A 326 -1.74 -27.16 23.83
C ASP A 326 -2.97 -26.91 22.94
N GLU A 327 -4.02 -27.74 23.14
CA GLU A 327 -5.33 -27.52 22.52
C GLU A 327 -5.92 -26.18 22.92
N GLY A 328 -6.45 -25.43 21.95
CA GLY A 328 -7.08 -24.14 22.21
C GLY A 328 -7.13 -23.21 21.01
N THR A 329 -7.72 -22.04 21.23
CA THR A 329 -7.70 -20.94 20.29
C THR A 329 -6.94 -19.79 20.90
N TYR A 330 -5.99 -19.26 20.14
CA TYR A 330 -5.08 -18.18 20.53
C TYR A 330 -5.21 -17.03 19.56
N TYR A 331 -5.15 -15.82 20.08
CA TYR A 331 -5.14 -14.58 19.30
C TYR A 331 -3.79 -13.93 19.48
N VAL A 332 -3.15 -13.56 18.36
CA VAL A 332 -1.81 -12.95 18.36
C VAL A 332 -1.88 -11.65 17.58
N ARG A 333 -1.40 -10.54 18.17
CA ARG A 333 -1.34 -9.23 17.53
C ARG A 333 -0.02 -8.55 17.81
N TYR A 334 0.33 -7.64 16.92
CA TYR A 334 1.48 -6.75 17.07
C TYR A 334 1.02 -5.34 17.47
N ILE A 335 1.82 -4.69 18.32
CA ILE A 335 1.68 -3.29 18.69
C ILE A 335 3.05 -2.64 18.53
N GLY A 336 3.13 -1.57 17.73
CA GLY A 336 4.31 -0.74 17.60
C GLY A 336 4.06 0.66 18.15
N SER A 337 5.06 1.30 18.74
CA SER A 337 4.95 2.70 19.14
C SER A 337 6.23 3.50 18.88
N ASN A 338 6.09 4.83 18.79
CA ASN A 338 7.22 5.74 18.71
C ASN A 338 7.95 5.85 20.06
N ALA A 339 9.05 6.59 20.08
CA ALA A 339 9.97 6.64 21.22
C ALA A 339 9.34 7.15 22.52
N ASP A 340 8.39 8.06 22.46
CA ASP A 340 7.70 8.63 23.63
C ASP A 340 6.33 7.99 23.92
N GLY A 341 5.90 7.01 23.10
CA GLY A 341 4.62 6.33 23.25
C GLY A 341 3.40 7.16 22.90
N SER A 342 3.58 8.34 22.29
CA SER A 342 2.46 9.21 21.91
C SER A 342 1.68 8.69 20.71
N CYS A 343 2.32 7.86 19.89
CA CYS A 343 1.74 7.22 18.72
C CYS A 343 1.84 5.70 18.84
N GLU A 344 0.73 5.01 18.55
CA GLU A 344 0.66 3.55 18.51
C GLU A 344 0.10 3.08 17.17
N VAL A 345 0.60 1.95 16.68
CA VAL A 345 0.10 1.25 15.50
C VAL A 345 -0.12 -0.22 15.82
N TYR A 346 -1.21 -0.75 15.30
CA TYR A 346 -1.58 -2.16 15.47
C TYR A 346 -1.42 -2.89 14.14
N GLY A 347 -0.77 -4.06 14.20
CA GLY A 347 -0.77 -5.02 13.09
C GLY A 347 -2.07 -5.83 13.04
N ASP A 348 -2.13 -6.77 12.09
CA ASP A 348 -3.26 -7.69 11.98
C ASP A 348 -3.35 -8.60 13.22
N THR A 349 -4.57 -9.01 13.55
CA THR A 349 -4.80 -10.01 14.57
C THR A 349 -4.89 -11.39 13.92
N TYR A 350 -4.03 -12.31 14.33
CA TYR A 350 -3.98 -13.68 13.86
C TYR A 350 -4.70 -14.60 14.83
N THR A 351 -5.53 -15.50 14.28
CA THR A 351 -6.18 -16.55 15.07
C THR A 351 -5.47 -17.88 14.79
N VAL A 352 -4.99 -18.51 15.85
CA VAL A 352 -4.36 -19.82 15.80
C VAL A 352 -5.23 -20.82 16.55
N SER A 353 -5.67 -21.88 15.90
CA SER A 353 -6.54 -22.90 16.50
C SER A 353 -5.88 -24.27 16.49
N ILE A 354 -5.64 -24.83 17.67
CA ILE A 354 -5.06 -26.15 17.86
C ILE A 354 -6.19 -27.13 18.24
N GLY A 355 -6.38 -28.14 17.41
CA GLY A 355 -7.41 -29.15 17.62
C GLY A 355 -7.03 -30.17 18.67
N ALA A 356 -8.06 -30.81 19.26
CA ALA A 356 -7.91 -31.92 20.18
C ALA A 356 -7.15 -33.09 19.54
N SER A 357 -6.49 -33.89 20.38
CA SER A 357 -5.73 -35.04 19.91
C SER A 357 -6.64 -36.17 19.43
N GLU A 358 -6.22 -36.85 18.38
CA GLU A 358 -6.88 -38.03 17.85
C GLU A 358 -5.85 -39.10 17.44
N LEU A 359 -6.16 -40.36 17.63
CA LEU A 359 -5.36 -41.51 17.23
C LEU A 359 -6.24 -42.62 16.72
N ARG A 360 -6.12 -42.95 15.44
CA ARG A 360 -6.76 -44.09 14.78
C ARG A 360 -5.70 -45.10 14.36
N ILE A 361 -5.97 -46.38 14.56
CA ILE A 361 -4.99 -47.42 14.37
C ILE A 361 -5.59 -48.46 13.42
N PRO A 362 -5.02 -48.65 12.22
CA PRO A 362 -5.49 -49.66 11.28
C PRO A 362 -5.20 -51.07 11.80
N ASN A 363 -6.06 -52.00 11.48
CA ASN A 363 -5.97 -53.39 11.94
C ASN A 363 -5.34 -54.34 10.92
N ALA A 364 -5.04 -53.88 9.69
CA ALA A 364 -4.49 -54.71 8.63
C ALA A 364 -3.70 -53.86 7.61
N PHE A 365 -2.75 -54.50 6.90
CA PHE A 365 -2.07 -53.96 5.73
C PHE A 365 -1.52 -55.10 4.85
N THR A 366 -1.02 -54.73 3.63
CA THR A 366 -0.57 -55.70 2.61
C THR A 366 0.79 -55.29 2.03
N PRO A 367 1.92 -55.65 2.67
CA PRO A 367 3.24 -55.28 2.20
C PRO A 367 3.67 -56.10 0.97
N ASN A 368 3.03 -55.85 -0.18
CA ASN A 368 3.23 -56.59 -1.44
C ASN A 368 4.01 -55.81 -2.48
N GLY A 369 4.31 -54.51 -2.23
CA GLY A 369 5.08 -53.62 -3.10
C GLY A 369 4.29 -53.09 -4.29
N ASP A 370 2.96 -53.05 -4.20
CA ASP A 370 2.10 -52.48 -5.27
C ASP A 370 1.79 -50.99 -5.08
N GLY A 371 2.30 -50.38 -4.00
CA GLY A 371 2.07 -48.99 -3.66
C GLY A 371 0.79 -48.69 -2.88
N VAL A 372 0.01 -49.75 -2.56
CA VAL A 372 -1.26 -49.59 -1.83
C VAL A 372 -1.20 -50.42 -0.53
N ASN A 373 -1.39 -49.78 0.60
CA ASN A 373 -1.35 -50.38 1.93
C ASN A 373 -0.07 -51.20 2.24
N ASP A 374 1.07 -50.80 1.65
CA ASP A 374 2.35 -51.46 1.83
C ASP A 374 3.00 -51.18 3.20
N VAL A 375 2.55 -50.11 3.88
CA VAL A 375 3.10 -49.70 5.16
C VAL A 375 1.95 -49.51 6.17
N TRP A 376 2.07 -50.18 7.32
CA TRP A 376 1.15 -49.96 8.42
C TRP A 376 1.49 -48.67 9.13
N LYS A 377 0.61 -47.67 9.02
CA LYS A 377 0.72 -46.36 9.65
C LYS A 377 -0.49 -46.07 10.52
N VAL A 378 -0.30 -45.31 11.59
CA VAL A 378 -1.41 -44.74 12.36
C VAL A 378 -1.86 -43.42 11.72
N ALA A 379 -3.17 -43.15 11.79
CA ALA A 379 -3.69 -41.81 11.50
C ALA A 379 -3.83 -41.05 12.81
N TYR A 380 -3.35 -39.81 12.84
CA TYR A 380 -3.31 -39.05 14.08
C TYR A 380 -3.47 -37.54 13.85
N ARG A 381 -3.80 -36.85 14.91
CA ARG A 381 -3.80 -35.37 15.01
C ARG A 381 -3.33 -34.97 16.40
N SER A 382 -2.58 -33.91 16.49
CA SER A 382 -2.16 -33.23 17.74
C SER A 382 -1.54 -34.19 18.78
N LEU A 383 -0.58 -35.02 18.37
CA LEU A 383 0.21 -35.85 19.25
C LEU A 383 1.56 -35.20 19.54
N LEU A 384 1.88 -35.02 20.85
CA LEU A 384 3.15 -34.44 21.30
C LEU A 384 4.23 -35.49 21.52
N ASP A 385 3.83 -36.65 22.06
CA ASP A 385 4.70 -37.80 22.26
C ASP A 385 4.07 -39.02 21.60
N PHE A 386 4.91 -39.87 21.00
CA PHE A 386 4.46 -41.10 20.40
C PHE A 386 5.51 -42.17 20.48
N LYS A 387 5.13 -43.39 20.84
CA LYS A 387 5.96 -44.60 20.80
C LYS A 387 5.13 -45.78 20.37
N CYS A 388 5.58 -46.51 19.37
CA CYS A 388 4.97 -47.73 18.92
C CYS A 388 5.99 -48.86 18.93
N THR A 389 5.58 -50.01 19.49
CA THR A 389 6.39 -51.24 19.48
C THR A 389 5.56 -52.37 18.91
N ILE A 390 6.10 -53.09 17.94
CA ILE A 390 5.44 -54.23 17.28
C ILE A 390 6.14 -55.53 17.68
N PHE A 391 5.32 -56.52 17.94
CA PHE A 391 5.72 -57.85 18.41
C PHE A 391 5.21 -58.93 17.49
N ASP A 392 5.94 -60.04 17.44
CA ASP A 392 5.45 -61.29 16.87
C ASP A 392 4.52 -62.01 17.85
N ARG A 393 3.92 -63.13 17.42
CA ARG A 393 3.02 -63.98 18.26
C ARG A 393 3.71 -64.60 19.46
N TYR A 394 5.05 -64.57 19.51
CA TYR A 394 5.82 -65.13 20.63
C TYR A 394 6.28 -64.04 21.62
N GLY A 395 5.90 -62.75 21.37
CA GLY A 395 6.25 -61.62 22.20
C GLY A 395 7.66 -61.04 21.88
N ASN A 396 8.31 -61.47 20.80
CA ASN A 396 9.56 -60.88 20.40
C ASN A 396 9.31 -59.53 19.74
N ARG A 397 10.06 -58.49 20.16
CA ARG A 397 10.01 -57.17 19.51
C ARG A 397 10.62 -57.23 18.12
N ILE A 398 9.81 -56.91 17.11
CA ILE A 398 10.24 -56.96 15.70
C ILE A 398 10.46 -55.58 15.11
N TYR A 399 9.73 -54.55 15.58
CA TYR A 399 9.87 -53.20 15.12
C TYR A 399 9.56 -52.21 16.25
N HIS A 400 10.14 -50.98 16.16
CA HIS A 400 9.89 -49.91 17.08
C HIS A 400 10.10 -48.58 16.37
N PHE A 401 9.21 -47.60 16.58
CA PHE A 401 9.33 -46.24 16.09
C PHE A 401 8.68 -45.27 17.05
N SER A 402 9.15 -44.00 17.01
CA SER A 402 8.70 -42.89 17.88
C SER A 402 8.15 -41.69 17.11
N ASP A 403 8.22 -41.70 15.78
CA ASP A 403 7.60 -40.73 14.92
C ASP A 403 6.30 -41.32 14.35
N PRO A 404 5.12 -40.72 14.63
CA PRO A 404 3.87 -41.24 14.14
C PRO A 404 3.74 -41.18 12.60
N ASN A 405 4.55 -40.36 11.92
CA ASN A 405 4.63 -40.36 10.45
C ASN A 405 5.37 -41.54 9.88
N GLN A 406 6.20 -42.20 10.67
CA GLN A 406 6.77 -43.48 10.29
C GLN A 406 5.70 -44.55 10.30
N GLY A 407 5.96 -45.62 9.68
CA GLY A 407 5.14 -46.80 9.71
C GLY A 407 6.01 -48.05 9.73
N TRP A 408 5.41 -49.19 9.70
CA TRP A 408 6.09 -50.46 9.55
C TRP A 408 5.81 -51.07 8.17
N ASP A 409 6.88 -51.30 7.41
CA ASP A 409 6.85 -51.84 6.04
C ASP A 409 6.75 -53.37 6.00
N GLY A 410 6.41 -54.00 7.10
CA GLY A 410 6.30 -55.45 7.20
C GLY A 410 7.64 -56.16 7.16
N LYS A 411 8.79 -55.47 7.41
CA LYS A 411 10.08 -56.13 7.43
C LYS A 411 10.64 -56.31 8.83
N TYR A 412 11.35 -57.41 9.01
CA TYR A 412 12.18 -57.72 10.17
C TYR A 412 13.56 -58.14 9.69
N LYS A 413 14.61 -57.46 10.17
CA LYS A 413 16.01 -57.68 9.75
C LYS A 413 16.18 -57.69 8.22
N GLY A 414 15.48 -56.80 7.51
CA GLY A 414 15.55 -56.62 6.06
C GLY A 414 14.77 -57.66 5.21
N LYS A 415 14.02 -58.54 5.84
CA LYS A 415 13.18 -59.53 5.15
C LYS A 415 11.71 -59.30 5.47
N THR A 416 10.86 -59.32 4.46
CA THR A 416 9.40 -59.25 4.65
C THR A 416 8.94 -60.44 5.52
N VAL A 417 8.16 -60.16 6.56
CA VAL A 417 7.63 -61.16 7.45
C VAL A 417 6.43 -61.89 6.79
N GLY A 418 6.12 -63.11 7.25
CA GLY A 418 5.02 -63.87 6.66
C GLY A 418 3.64 -63.30 6.99
N PRO A 419 2.62 -63.64 6.17
CA PRO A 419 1.24 -63.34 6.49
C PRO A 419 0.85 -63.91 7.86
N GLY A 420 0.05 -63.17 8.62
CA GLY A 420 -0.40 -63.57 9.95
C GLY A 420 -0.68 -62.39 10.86
N VAL A 421 -0.84 -62.69 12.15
CA VAL A 421 -1.17 -61.70 13.17
C VAL A 421 0.10 -61.27 13.93
N TYR A 422 0.30 -59.97 14.01
CA TYR A 422 1.31 -59.30 14.81
C TYR A 422 0.62 -58.42 15.84
N TYR A 423 1.33 -57.92 16.83
CA TYR A 423 0.73 -57.17 17.92
C TYR A 423 1.48 -55.86 18.08
N TYR A 424 0.72 -54.80 18.42
CA TYR A 424 1.32 -53.50 18.72
C TYR A 424 1.04 -53.06 20.15
N VAL A 425 1.91 -52.25 20.71
CA VAL A 425 1.68 -51.40 21.88
C VAL A 425 2.05 -49.98 21.51
N ILE A 426 1.11 -49.08 21.71
CA ILE A 426 1.28 -47.64 21.50
C ILE A 426 1.11 -46.91 22.82
N GLU A 427 2.06 -46.01 23.11
CA GLU A 427 1.96 -45.00 24.15
C GLU A 427 2.11 -43.64 23.48
N ALA A 428 1.14 -42.70 23.70
CA ALA A 428 1.16 -41.39 23.16
C ALA A 428 0.54 -40.35 24.12
N LYS A 429 0.91 -39.07 23.96
CA LYS A 429 0.32 -37.94 24.68
C LYS A 429 -0.23 -36.94 23.67
N GLY A 430 -1.44 -36.48 23.86
CA GLY A 430 -2.09 -35.45 23.05
C GLY A 430 -1.89 -34.05 23.56
N SER A 431 -2.14 -33.06 22.70
CA SER A 431 -2.20 -31.61 23.01
C SER A 431 -3.27 -31.28 24.04
N ASP A 432 -4.34 -32.04 24.11
CA ASP A 432 -5.43 -31.98 25.08
C ASP A 432 -5.09 -32.66 26.43
N GLY A 433 -3.82 -33.01 26.62
CA GLY A 433 -3.35 -33.73 27.81
C GLY A 433 -3.75 -35.18 27.88
N LYS A 434 -4.50 -35.70 26.91
CA LYS A 434 -4.96 -37.09 26.86
C LYS A 434 -3.80 -38.06 26.67
N LYS A 435 -3.80 -39.11 27.49
CA LYS A 435 -2.80 -40.18 27.39
C LYS A 435 -3.40 -41.37 26.69
N TYR A 436 -2.77 -41.81 25.61
CA TYR A 436 -3.12 -42.99 24.87
C TYR A 436 -2.23 -44.16 25.31
N LYS A 437 -2.85 -45.22 25.73
CA LYS A 437 -2.20 -46.50 25.94
C LYS A 437 -3.04 -47.54 25.23
N LYS A 438 -2.61 -47.93 24.04
CA LYS A 438 -3.34 -48.81 23.14
C LYS A 438 -2.52 -50.05 22.84
N GLY A 439 -3.21 -51.20 22.76
CA GLY A 439 -2.65 -52.45 22.28
C GLY A 439 -3.68 -53.18 21.44
N GLY A 440 -3.24 -53.88 20.43
CA GLY A 440 -4.10 -54.58 19.51
C GLY A 440 -3.32 -55.48 18.54
N ASP A 441 -4.00 -55.96 17.54
CA ASP A 441 -3.44 -56.82 16.51
C ASP A 441 -3.28 -56.07 15.18
N ILE A 442 -2.30 -56.54 14.40
CA ILE A 442 -2.03 -56.12 13.02
C ILE A 442 -2.10 -57.35 12.16
N ASN A 443 -3.04 -57.38 11.20
CA ASN A 443 -3.21 -58.48 10.30
C ASN A 443 -2.45 -58.22 8.99
N ILE A 444 -1.40 -59.00 8.72
CA ILE A 444 -0.78 -59.03 7.39
C ILE A 444 -1.59 -59.98 6.53
N VAL A 445 -2.34 -59.44 5.58
CA VAL A 445 -3.14 -60.20 4.65
C VAL A 445 -2.23 -60.85 3.60
N GLY A 446 -2.49 -62.14 3.30
CA GLY A 446 -1.68 -62.90 2.35
C GLY A 446 -1.71 -62.29 0.96
N TYR A 447 -0.53 -62.02 0.42
CA TYR A 447 -0.33 -61.53 -0.92
C TYR A 447 0.30 -62.58 -1.81
N LYS A 448 -0.14 -62.69 -3.06
CA LYS A 448 0.54 -63.49 -4.09
C LYS A 448 1.69 -62.69 -4.64
N ASN A 449 2.92 -63.16 -4.41
CA ASN A 449 4.09 -62.53 -4.99
C ASN A 449 4.00 -62.61 -6.52
N ARG A 450 3.72 -61.53 -7.24
CA ARG A 450 3.58 -61.49 -8.71
C ARG A 450 4.90 -61.77 -9.44
N ASN A 451 6.03 -61.84 -8.74
CA ASN A 451 7.36 -62.10 -9.31
C ASN A 451 7.86 -63.54 -9.17
N ALA A 452 7.02 -64.51 -8.83
CA ALA A 452 7.41 -65.91 -8.97
C ALA A 452 7.29 -66.28 -10.45
N THR A 453 8.35 -66.11 -11.22
CA THR A 453 8.55 -66.76 -12.52
C THR A 453 8.40 -68.27 -12.32
N THR A 454 7.27 -68.82 -12.72
CA THR A 454 7.14 -70.27 -12.92
C THR A 454 8.01 -70.66 -14.10
N THR A 455 9.17 -71.20 -13.83
CA THR A 455 9.92 -71.99 -14.83
C THR A 455 9.09 -73.24 -15.12
N PRO A 456 8.68 -73.52 -16.37
CA PRO A 456 8.02 -74.78 -16.67
C PRO A 456 9.04 -75.89 -16.49
N ALA A 457 8.69 -76.91 -15.70
CA ALA A 457 9.43 -78.15 -15.67
C ALA A 457 9.18 -78.93 -16.99
N ASN A 458 10.31 -79.20 -17.67
CA ASN A 458 10.34 -80.22 -18.76
C ASN A 458 10.18 -81.62 -18.22
#